data_a779285bfd4a6c779a851ff79f241708
#
_entry.id   a779285bfd4a6c779a851ff79f241708
#
_cell.length_a   1.000
_cell.length_b   1.000
_cell.length_c   1.000
_cell.angle_alpha   90.00
_cell.angle_beta   90.00
_cell.angle_gamma   90.00
#
_symmetry.space_group_name_H-M   'P 1'
#
loop_
_entity.id
_entity.type
_entity.pdbx_description
1 polymer ?
#
loop_
_entity_poly.entity_id
_entity_poly.type
_entity_poly.pdbx_seq_one_letter_code
_entity_poly.pdbx_strand_id
1 'polypeptide(L)'
;MSLGFVMLAHAALGRAAQVARVISASGSPLIIHVDARVGPAFDAFEKKIADLPNVSLAPRHACEWGTWTLVQASRDAAETLLREHPDLTHVYLISGACLPIKPISELADYLE
;
A
#
# COMPACT_ATOMS: atom_id res chain seq x y z
N MET A 1 4.94 -6.31 -15.06
CA MET A 1 4.35 -6.90 -13.85
C MET A 1 2.90 -6.48 -13.73
N SER A 2 2.00 -7.41 -13.62
CA SER A 2 0.57 -7.13 -13.59
C SER A 2 -0.03 -7.09 -12.17
N LEU A 3 0.79 -7.22 -11.15
CA LEU A 3 0.38 -7.23 -9.74
C LEU A 3 0.74 -5.92 -9.05
N GLY A 4 -0.26 -5.26 -8.47
CA GLY A 4 -0.07 -4.08 -7.64
C GLY A 4 -0.58 -4.32 -6.23
N PHE A 5 -0.20 -3.44 -5.30
CA PHE A 5 -0.55 -3.57 -3.88
C PHE A 5 -1.21 -2.30 -3.36
N VAL A 6 -2.21 -2.48 -2.50
CA VAL A 6 -2.80 -1.44 -1.67
C VAL A 6 -2.48 -1.77 -0.23
N MET A 7 -1.84 -0.86 0.49
CA MET A 7 -1.53 -1.03 1.90
C MET A 7 -2.37 -0.08 2.74
N LEU A 8 -2.97 -0.60 3.80
CA LEU A 8 -3.66 0.21 4.81
C LEU A 8 -2.79 0.25 6.07
N ALA A 9 -2.41 1.44 6.50
CA ALA A 9 -1.54 1.63 7.67
C ALA A 9 -2.18 2.60 8.65
N HIS A 10 -2.17 2.24 9.95
CA HIS A 10 -2.71 3.09 11.01
C HIS A 10 -1.82 3.11 12.26
N ALA A 11 -0.85 2.24 12.33
CA ALA A 11 0.08 2.14 13.46
C ALA A 11 1.36 1.47 12.99
N ALA A 12 2.41 1.49 13.83
CA ALA A 12 3.69 0.85 13.54
C ALA A 12 4.23 1.26 12.15
N LEU A 13 4.25 2.57 11.88
CA LEU A 13 4.61 3.08 10.56
C LEU A 13 6.05 2.75 10.16
N GLY A 14 6.94 2.55 11.13
CA GLY A 14 8.30 2.09 10.84
C GLY A 14 8.31 0.73 10.15
N ARG A 15 7.46 -0.18 10.61
CA ARG A 15 7.29 -1.50 9.98
C ARG A 15 6.64 -1.37 8.61
N ALA A 16 5.62 -0.51 8.50
CA ALA A 16 4.96 -0.28 7.20
C ALA A 16 5.98 0.23 6.16
N ALA A 17 6.90 1.10 6.55
CA ALA A 17 7.96 1.57 5.67
C ALA A 17 8.88 0.43 5.23
N GLN A 18 9.21 -0.50 6.13
CA GLN A 18 10.02 -1.67 5.79
C GLN A 18 9.31 -2.58 4.79
N VAL A 19 8.02 -2.83 5.00
CA VAL A 19 7.21 -3.63 4.07
C VAL A 19 7.13 -2.94 2.71
N ALA A 20 6.94 -1.62 2.70
CA ALA A 20 6.91 -0.84 1.46
C ALA A 20 8.20 -1.00 0.66
N ARG A 21 9.36 -0.99 1.32
CA ARG A 21 10.65 -1.20 0.65
C ARG A 21 10.76 -2.58 0.03
N VAL A 22 10.30 -3.62 0.73
CA VAL A 22 10.33 -4.99 0.21
C VAL A 22 9.47 -5.10 -1.04
N ILE A 23 8.26 -4.57 -1.01
CA ILE A 23 7.34 -4.60 -2.16
C ILE A 23 7.89 -3.77 -3.32
N SER A 24 8.38 -2.57 -3.03
CA SER A 24 8.97 -1.69 -4.04
C SER A 24 10.15 -2.35 -4.75
N ALA A 25 10.99 -3.06 -4.00
CA ALA A 25 12.16 -3.75 -4.56
C ALA A 25 11.77 -4.85 -5.55
N SER A 26 10.56 -5.40 -5.45
CA SER A 26 10.07 -6.41 -6.39
C SER A 26 9.63 -5.83 -7.73
N GLY A 27 9.53 -4.52 -7.83
CA GLY A 27 9.05 -3.83 -9.04
C GLY A 27 7.55 -3.61 -9.09
N SER A 28 6.78 -4.18 -8.17
CA SER A 28 5.33 -3.99 -8.13
C SER A 28 4.98 -2.58 -7.63
N PRO A 29 4.01 -1.90 -8.26
CA PRO A 29 3.54 -0.62 -7.74
C PRO A 29 2.76 -0.82 -6.45
N LEU A 30 2.91 0.16 -5.55
CA LEU A 30 2.27 0.14 -4.24
C LEU A 30 1.66 1.51 -3.98
N ILE A 31 0.41 1.53 -3.52
CA ILE A 31 -0.21 2.73 -2.98
C ILE A 31 -0.53 2.51 -1.51
N ILE A 32 -0.24 3.50 -0.67
CA ILE A 32 -0.40 3.39 0.78
C ILE A 32 -1.44 4.39 1.24
N HIS A 33 -2.46 3.89 1.95
CA HIS A 33 -3.39 4.73 2.68
C HIS A 33 -2.95 4.76 4.15
N VAL A 34 -2.62 5.95 4.65
CA VAL A 34 -2.33 6.16 6.07
C VAL A 34 -3.55 6.79 6.72
N ASP A 35 -4.06 6.18 7.80
CA ASP A 35 -5.23 6.68 8.50
C ASP A 35 -5.06 8.17 8.84
N ALA A 36 -6.08 8.97 8.56
CA ALA A 36 -6.05 10.42 8.77
C ALA A 36 -5.87 10.81 10.23
N ARG A 37 -6.13 9.88 11.17
CA ARG A 37 -5.94 10.12 12.61
C ARG A 37 -4.48 9.99 13.03
N VAL A 38 -3.61 9.45 12.16
CA VAL A 38 -2.17 9.45 12.44
C VAL A 38 -1.66 10.89 12.37
N GLY A 39 -1.01 11.32 13.44
CA GLY A 39 -0.51 12.69 13.56
C GLY A 39 0.91 12.85 13.03
N PRO A 40 1.85 13.41 13.84
CA PRO A 40 3.19 13.77 13.37
C PRO A 40 4.02 12.63 12.79
N ALA A 41 3.72 11.39 13.16
CA ALA A 41 4.42 10.21 12.63
C ALA A 41 4.26 10.07 11.11
N PHE A 42 3.22 10.66 10.52
CA PHE A 42 3.02 10.62 9.08
C PHE A 42 4.15 11.31 8.32
N ASP A 43 4.61 12.46 8.78
CA ASP A 43 5.69 13.21 8.11
C ASP A 43 6.99 12.40 8.06
N ALA A 44 7.32 11.73 9.17
CA ALA A 44 8.50 10.87 9.23
C ALA A 44 8.36 9.67 8.30
N PHE A 45 7.17 9.08 8.25
CA PHE A 45 6.86 7.98 7.35
C PHE A 45 7.00 8.38 5.88
N GLU A 46 6.42 9.51 5.52
CA GLU A 46 6.47 10.03 4.15
C GLU A 46 7.91 10.21 3.69
N LYS A 47 8.78 10.74 4.55
CA LYS A 47 10.20 10.91 4.25
C LYS A 47 10.92 9.58 4.04
N LYS A 48 10.54 8.55 4.83
CA LYS A 48 11.17 7.23 4.72
C LYS A 48 10.88 6.51 3.41
N ILE A 49 9.77 6.83 2.75
CA ILE A 49 9.38 6.17 1.50
C ILE A 49 9.55 7.08 0.27
N ALA A 50 10.01 8.32 0.47
CA ALA A 50 10.10 9.30 -0.61
C ALA A 50 11.07 8.91 -1.73
N ASP A 51 12.05 8.04 -1.43
CA ASP A 51 13.02 7.56 -2.42
C ASP A 51 12.53 6.36 -3.23
N LEU A 52 11.32 5.85 -2.95
CA LEU A 52 10.78 4.67 -3.63
C LEU A 52 9.93 5.10 -4.83
N PRO A 53 10.40 4.89 -6.09
CA PRO A 53 9.76 5.49 -7.27
C PRO A 53 8.40 4.87 -7.63
N ASN A 54 8.13 3.65 -7.19
CA ASN A 54 6.89 2.94 -7.50
C ASN A 54 5.92 2.91 -6.32
N VAL A 55 6.16 3.76 -5.30
CA VAL A 55 5.29 3.89 -4.14
C VAL A 55 4.63 5.26 -4.16
N SER A 56 3.31 5.29 -3.95
CA SER A 56 2.54 6.53 -3.86
C SER A 56 1.65 6.51 -2.62
N LEU A 57 1.16 7.69 -2.24
CA LEU A 57 0.27 7.86 -1.10
C LEU A 57 -1.14 8.18 -1.59
N ALA A 58 -2.13 7.50 -1.02
CA ALA A 58 -3.54 7.74 -1.33
C ALA A 58 -4.09 8.90 -0.50
N PRO A 59 -5.20 9.52 -0.93
CA PRO A 59 -5.93 10.46 -0.08
C PRO A 59 -6.31 9.81 1.25
N ARG A 60 -6.15 10.54 2.34
CA ARG A 60 -6.29 9.97 3.69
C ARG A 60 -7.71 10.09 4.19
N HIS A 61 -8.22 9.00 4.77
CA HIS A 61 -9.52 8.92 5.43
C HIS A 61 -9.32 8.48 6.87
N ALA A 62 -10.17 8.97 7.78
CA ALA A 62 -10.22 8.47 9.15
C ALA A 62 -11.06 7.19 9.13
N CYS A 63 -10.41 6.05 9.36
CA CYS A 63 -11.04 4.74 9.23
C CYS A 63 -11.45 4.18 10.59
N GLU A 64 -12.69 3.70 10.69
CA GLU A 64 -13.17 2.98 11.85
C GLU A 64 -13.44 1.52 11.45
N TRP A 65 -13.03 0.58 12.31
CA TRP A 65 -13.24 -0.84 12.06
C TRP A 65 -14.73 -1.17 11.92
N GLY A 66 -15.05 -1.96 10.92
CA GLY A 66 -16.41 -2.40 10.69
C GLY A 66 -17.31 -1.34 10.07
N THR A 67 -16.77 -0.19 9.66
CA THR A 67 -17.54 0.86 9.03
C THR A 67 -17.22 0.98 7.55
N TRP A 68 -18.08 1.72 6.83
CA TRP A 68 -17.91 2.00 5.42
C TRP A 68 -16.61 2.76 5.10
N THR A 69 -16.10 3.56 6.06
CA THR A 69 -14.88 4.35 5.83
C THR A 69 -13.66 3.49 5.49
N LEU A 70 -13.55 2.29 6.09
CA LEU A 70 -12.46 1.38 5.76
C LEU A 70 -12.57 0.86 4.32
N VAL A 71 -13.78 0.51 3.90
CA VAL A 71 -14.05 0.06 2.53
C VAL A 71 -13.76 1.20 1.55
N GLN A 72 -14.20 2.40 1.87
CA GLN A 72 -13.99 3.59 1.04
C GLN A 72 -12.51 3.88 0.86
N ALA A 73 -11.72 3.82 1.93
CA ALA A 73 -10.27 4.04 1.85
C ALA A 73 -9.59 3.03 0.94
N SER A 74 -9.95 1.74 1.07
CA SER A 74 -9.42 0.68 0.23
C SER A 74 -9.78 0.87 -1.23
N ARG A 75 -11.02 1.22 -1.50
CA ARG A 75 -11.54 1.42 -2.85
C ARG A 75 -10.89 2.62 -3.53
N ASP A 76 -10.82 3.75 -2.83
CA ASP A 76 -10.21 4.97 -3.39
C ASP A 76 -8.74 4.74 -3.71
N ALA A 77 -8.02 4.05 -2.82
CA ALA A 77 -6.62 3.73 -3.05
C ALA A 77 -6.45 2.81 -4.27
N ALA A 78 -7.29 1.78 -4.38
CA ALA A 78 -7.25 0.86 -5.51
C ALA A 78 -7.58 1.57 -6.83
N GLU A 79 -8.57 2.44 -6.84
CA GLU A 79 -8.93 3.22 -8.03
C GLU A 79 -7.78 4.12 -8.48
N THR A 80 -7.10 4.77 -7.53
CA THR A 80 -5.95 5.61 -7.84
C THR A 80 -4.81 4.78 -8.42
N LEU A 81 -4.54 3.63 -7.82
CA LEU A 81 -3.48 2.73 -8.29
C LEU A 81 -3.75 2.26 -9.72
N LEU A 82 -4.99 1.87 -10.01
CA LEU A 82 -5.37 1.40 -11.35
C LEU A 82 -5.34 2.53 -12.39
N ARG A 83 -5.61 3.76 -11.97
CA ARG A 83 -5.52 4.92 -12.85
C ARG A 83 -4.07 5.22 -13.22
N GLU A 84 -3.16 5.08 -12.26
CA GLU A 84 -1.73 5.30 -12.47
C GLU A 84 -1.07 4.14 -13.20
N HIS A 85 -1.61 2.93 -13.05
CA HIS A 85 -1.07 1.70 -13.63
C HIS A 85 -2.17 0.88 -14.29
N PRO A 86 -2.68 1.31 -15.46
CA PRO A 86 -3.84 0.67 -16.08
C PRO A 86 -3.59 -0.74 -16.61
N ASP A 87 -2.35 -1.17 -16.66
CA ASP A 87 -1.97 -2.52 -17.12
C ASP A 87 -2.00 -3.58 -16.01
N LEU A 88 -2.33 -3.18 -14.77
CA LEU A 88 -2.44 -4.14 -13.67
C LEU A 88 -3.62 -5.07 -13.88
N THR A 89 -3.40 -6.37 -13.65
CA THR A 89 -4.46 -7.38 -13.73
C THR A 89 -4.94 -7.81 -12.34
N HIS A 90 -4.11 -7.61 -11.32
CA HIS A 90 -4.44 -7.97 -9.93
C HIS A 90 -4.01 -6.86 -8.98
N VAL A 91 -4.84 -6.62 -7.98
CA VAL A 91 -4.54 -5.71 -6.87
C VAL A 91 -4.70 -6.48 -5.57
N TYR A 92 -3.65 -6.50 -4.76
CA TYR A 92 -3.61 -7.24 -3.50
C TYR A 92 -3.66 -6.27 -2.34
N LEU A 93 -4.65 -6.44 -1.46
CA LEU A 93 -4.83 -5.58 -0.29
C LEU A 93 -4.07 -6.16 0.89
N ILE A 94 -3.21 -5.37 1.50
CA ILE A 94 -2.42 -5.76 2.68
C ILE A 94 -2.50 -4.70 3.77
N SER A 95 -2.13 -5.08 4.99
CA SER A 95 -1.94 -4.12 6.08
C SER A 95 -0.45 -3.76 6.20
N GLY A 96 -0.15 -2.66 6.89
CA GLY A 96 1.22 -2.26 7.16
C GLY A 96 2.02 -3.23 8.03
N ALA A 97 1.35 -4.24 8.61
CA ALA A 97 1.99 -5.27 9.43
C ALA A 97 2.26 -6.57 8.67
N CYS A 98 1.80 -6.68 7.43
CA CYS A 98 2.02 -7.86 6.60
C CYS A 98 3.42 -7.86 6.03
N LEU A 99 4.08 -9.02 6.05
CA LEU A 99 5.41 -9.20 5.45
C LEU A 99 5.38 -10.43 4.55
N PRO A 100 5.79 -10.31 3.29
CA PRO A 100 5.89 -11.48 2.41
C PRO A 100 6.90 -12.49 2.95
N ILE A 101 6.53 -13.75 2.94
CA ILE A 101 7.41 -14.86 3.35
C ILE A 101 8.05 -15.57 2.17
N LYS A 102 7.68 -15.18 0.96
CA LYS A 102 8.22 -15.69 -0.30
C LYS A 102 8.41 -14.54 -1.26
N PRO A 103 9.26 -14.68 -2.30
CA PRO A 103 9.40 -13.64 -3.32
C PRO A 103 8.07 -13.26 -3.94
N ILE A 104 7.84 -11.97 -4.14
CA ILE A 104 6.60 -11.46 -4.73
C ILE A 104 6.41 -11.97 -6.16
N SER A 105 7.50 -12.23 -6.87
CA SER A 105 7.44 -12.83 -8.21
C SER A 105 6.70 -14.18 -8.21
N GLU A 106 6.81 -14.98 -7.14
CA GLU A 106 6.08 -16.23 -7.04
C GLU A 106 4.57 -16.01 -6.93
N LEU A 107 4.16 -14.96 -6.19
CA LEU A 107 2.74 -14.61 -6.11
C LEU A 107 2.22 -14.15 -7.47
N ALA A 108 2.98 -13.32 -8.16
CA ALA A 108 2.61 -12.85 -9.49
C ALA A 108 2.42 -14.01 -10.47
N ASP A 109 3.35 -14.97 -10.46
CA ASP A 109 3.27 -16.17 -11.31
C ASP A 109 2.06 -17.02 -10.96
N TYR A 110 1.77 -17.17 -9.66
CA TYR A 110 0.62 -17.95 -9.21
C TYR A 110 -0.72 -17.33 -9.66
N LEU A 111 -0.80 -16.00 -9.66
CA LEU A 111 -2.03 -15.28 -10.03
C LEU A 111 -2.26 -15.21 -11.55
N GLU A 112 -1.24 -15.43 -12.32
CA GLU A 112 -1.35 -15.51 -13.79
C GLU A 112 -1.72 -16.94 -14.21
#